data_94452d64fed453d521ca39df7aeb4bb5
#
_entry.id   94452d64fed453d521ca39df7aeb4bb5
#
_cell.length_a   1.000
_cell.length_b   1.000
_cell.length_c   1.000
_cell.angle_alpha   90.00
_cell.angle_beta   90.00
_cell.angle_gamma   90.00
#
_symmetry.space_group_name_H-M   'P 1'
#
loop_
_entity.id
_entity.type
_entity.pdbx_description
1 polymer ?
#
loop_
_entity_poly.entity_id
_entity_poly.type
_entity_poly.pdbx_seq_one_letter_code
_entity_poly.pdbx_strand_id
1 'polypeptide(L)'
;MAFSALAGASAFAASPQEVAEEAMAGYGLFMRDSLPDDRQRGYDMMLSAAWEGDAKAANNIGWLMQNGEFVGKDLKGAFRWYERAADQGLPAAALNYMELILHDKDEVLGDRLPDRERMAKASALAGTSMLMGRGLPYDSKRGEDLLLRAALFGDEKAAMTVAQQLEMYPDSFSYLPLEEIAAQCDALLAPEERNVPEGMPPAEFADLMMSPAFWYQRAEIKD
;
A
#
# COMPACT_ATOMS: atom_id res chain seq x y z
N MET A 1 61.95 0.82 -9.04
CA MET A 1 60.78 1.15 -8.17
C MET A 1 59.55 1.12 -9.08
N ALA A 2 58.82 0.02 -9.06
CA ALA A 2 57.60 -0.12 -9.84
C ALA A 2 56.41 0.12 -8.89
N PHE A 3 55.69 1.21 -9.10
CA PHE A 3 54.40 1.43 -8.44
C PHE A 3 53.32 0.60 -9.16
N SER A 4 52.92 -0.46 -8.52
CA SER A 4 51.74 -1.22 -8.91
C SER A 4 50.52 -0.38 -8.57
N ALA A 5 49.84 0.11 -9.61
CA ALA A 5 48.53 0.74 -9.48
C ALA A 5 47.52 -0.38 -9.14
N LEU A 6 47.07 -0.43 -7.90
CA LEU A 6 45.86 -1.15 -7.52
C LEU A 6 44.70 -0.43 -8.21
N ALA A 7 44.25 -1.00 -9.34
CA ALA A 7 42.98 -0.64 -9.93
C ALA A 7 41.89 -0.93 -8.90
N GLY A 8 41.27 0.12 -8.39
CA GLY A 8 40.10 0.03 -7.55
C GLY A 8 38.98 -0.69 -8.33
N ALA A 9 38.60 -1.87 -7.89
CA ALA A 9 37.34 -2.44 -8.31
C ALA A 9 36.24 -1.47 -7.91
N SER A 10 35.68 -0.75 -8.87
CA SER A 10 34.38 -0.12 -8.69
C SER A 10 33.42 -1.26 -8.41
N ALA A 11 32.93 -1.33 -7.16
CA ALA A 11 31.81 -2.21 -6.86
C ALA A 11 30.67 -1.75 -7.77
N PHE A 12 30.42 -2.48 -8.85
CA PHE A 12 29.19 -2.30 -9.63
C PHE A 12 28.05 -2.60 -8.68
N ALA A 13 27.12 -1.65 -8.55
CA ALA A 13 25.86 -1.92 -7.86
C ALA A 13 25.23 -3.14 -8.50
N ALA A 14 24.69 -4.05 -7.69
CA ALA A 14 24.02 -5.24 -8.19
C ALA A 14 22.91 -4.85 -9.17
N SER A 15 22.72 -5.61 -10.23
CA SER A 15 21.63 -5.39 -11.16
C SER A 15 20.30 -5.72 -10.48
N PRO A 16 19.17 -5.12 -10.91
CA PRO A 16 17.85 -5.46 -10.35
C PRO A 16 17.53 -6.96 -10.41
N GLN A 17 18.07 -7.66 -11.38
CA GLN A 17 17.90 -9.11 -11.49
C GLN A 17 18.69 -9.86 -10.42
N GLU A 18 19.95 -9.50 -10.18
CA GLU A 18 20.78 -10.10 -9.13
C GLU A 18 20.17 -9.85 -7.74
N VAL A 19 19.65 -8.65 -7.49
CA VAL A 19 18.93 -8.31 -6.24
C VAL A 19 17.69 -9.19 -6.06
N ALA A 20 16.90 -9.38 -7.12
CA ALA A 20 15.70 -10.22 -7.06
C ALA A 20 16.06 -11.72 -6.86
N GLU A 21 17.15 -12.21 -7.46
CA GLU A 21 17.64 -13.57 -7.24
C GLU A 21 18.11 -13.78 -5.80
N GLU A 22 18.81 -12.80 -5.21
CA GLU A 22 19.21 -12.81 -3.81
C GLU A 22 18.00 -12.80 -2.87
N ALA A 23 16.99 -11.96 -3.15
CA ALA A 23 15.74 -11.91 -2.40
C ALA A 23 15.01 -13.26 -2.39
N MET A 24 14.91 -13.91 -3.57
CA MET A 24 14.26 -15.22 -3.70
C MET A 24 15.04 -16.32 -2.99
N ALA A 25 16.38 -16.31 -3.10
CA ALA A 25 17.24 -17.26 -2.42
C ALA A 25 17.13 -17.10 -0.90
N GLY A 26 17.15 -15.86 -0.40
CA GLY A 26 16.97 -15.52 1.02
C GLY A 26 15.61 -16.00 1.56
N TYR A 27 14.52 -15.71 0.84
CA TYR A 27 13.19 -16.19 1.20
C TYR A 27 13.12 -17.72 1.22
N GLY A 28 13.67 -18.39 0.21
CA GLY A 28 13.72 -19.84 0.14
C GLY A 28 14.51 -20.45 1.31
N LEU A 29 15.59 -19.81 1.71
CA LEU A 29 16.42 -20.26 2.84
C LEU A 29 15.70 -20.03 4.17
N PHE A 30 15.01 -18.89 4.34
CA PHE A 30 14.24 -18.53 5.52
C PHE A 30 13.05 -19.48 5.76
N MET A 31 12.33 -19.84 4.68
CA MET A 31 11.11 -20.66 4.74
C MET A 31 11.35 -22.16 4.83
N ARG A 32 12.56 -22.63 4.53
CA ARG A 32 12.89 -24.03 4.74
C ARG A 32 12.87 -24.35 6.24
N ASP A 33 12.50 -25.57 6.58
CA ASP A 33 12.59 -26.11 7.94
C ASP A 33 14.07 -26.38 8.28
N SER A 34 14.81 -25.29 8.33
CA SER A 34 16.27 -25.20 8.32
C SER A 34 16.80 -24.91 9.71
N LEU A 35 18.10 -25.10 9.87
CA LEU A 35 18.83 -24.74 11.08
C LEU A 35 18.65 -23.22 11.37
N PRO A 36 18.69 -22.79 12.65
CA PRO A 36 18.60 -21.38 13.01
C PRO A 36 19.52 -20.45 12.20
N ASP A 37 20.73 -20.91 11.90
CA ASP A 37 21.71 -20.16 11.13
C ASP A 37 21.27 -19.92 9.66
N ASP A 38 20.53 -20.86 9.08
CA ASP A 38 20.00 -20.71 7.73
C ASP A 38 18.86 -19.68 7.68
N ARG A 39 18.01 -19.67 8.71
CA ARG A 39 16.97 -18.65 8.83
C ARG A 39 17.57 -17.25 9.01
N GLN A 40 18.63 -17.11 9.82
CA GLN A 40 19.32 -15.84 9.97
C GLN A 40 19.92 -15.37 8.64
N ARG A 41 20.63 -16.25 7.94
CA ARG A 41 21.18 -15.93 6.61
C ARG A 41 20.10 -15.55 5.60
N GLY A 42 18.98 -16.28 5.58
CA GLY A 42 17.84 -15.98 4.72
C GLY A 42 17.25 -14.61 5.00
N TYR A 43 17.09 -14.25 6.27
CA TYR A 43 16.65 -12.93 6.69
C TYR A 43 17.64 -11.83 6.25
N ASP A 44 18.94 -12.01 6.48
CA ASP A 44 19.99 -11.04 6.12
C ASP A 44 20.04 -10.81 4.60
N MET A 45 19.89 -11.86 3.79
CA MET A 45 19.79 -11.75 2.33
C MET A 45 18.54 -10.98 1.90
N MET A 46 17.36 -11.29 2.47
CA MET A 46 16.13 -10.52 2.18
C MET A 46 16.27 -9.06 2.60
N LEU A 47 16.91 -8.80 3.75
CA LEU A 47 17.12 -7.44 4.25
C LEU A 47 18.06 -6.65 3.33
N SER A 48 19.15 -7.27 2.86
CA SER A 48 20.07 -6.69 1.87
C SER A 48 19.30 -6.31 0.59
N ALA A 49 18.60 -7.28 -0.01
CA ALA A 49 17.83 -7.07 -1.22
C ALA A 49 16.74 -5.97 -1.05
N ALA A 50 16.08 -5.93 0.12
CA ALA A 50 15.09 -4.87 0.43
C ALA A 50 15.74 -3.47 0.49
N TRP A 51 16.95 -3.36 1.03
CA TRP A 51 17.71 -2.10 1.02
C TRP A 51 18.16 -1.71 -0.39
N GLU A 52 18.47 -2.67 -1.23
CA GLU A 52 18.85 -2.46 -2.63
C GLU A 52 17.65 -2.20 -3.55
N GLY A 53 16.42 -2.34 -3.02
CA GLY A 53 15.21 -1.92 -3.69
C GLY A 53 14.31 -3.06 -4.18
N ASP A 54 14.50 -4.31 -3.74
CA ASP A 54 13.53 -5.36 -4.04
C ASP A 54 12.24 -5.18 -3.24
N ALA A 55 11.13 -4.90 -3.94
CA ALA A 55 9.83 -4.63 -3.33
C ALA A 55 9.26 -5.86 -2.61
N LYS A 56 9.50 -7.07 -3.11
CA LYS A 56 9.00 -8.30 -2.48
C LYS A 56 9.76 -8.58 -1.19
N ALA A 57 11.08 -8.42 -1.20
CA ALA A 57 11.90 -8.54 -0.01
C ALA A 57 11.47 -7.51 1.05
N ALA A 58 11.29 -6.24 0.65
CA ALA A 58 10.81 -5.19 1.54
C ALA A 58 9.45 -5.52 2.16
N ASN A 59 8.49 -6.00 1.36
CA ASN A 59 7.20 -6.47 1.86
C ASN A 59 7.34 -7.63 2.86
N ASN A 60 8.20 -8.60 2.58
CA ASN A 60 8.42 -9.74 3.46
C ASN A 60 9.07 -9.32 4.78
N ILE A 61 10.05 -8.42 4.77
CA ILE A 61 10.64 -7.84 5.98
C ILE A 61 9.57 -7.09 6.79
N GLY A 62 8.73 -6.29 6.13
CA GLY A 62 7.59 -5.62 6.77
C GLY A 62 6.65 -6.61 7.46
N TRP A 63 6.32 -7.71 6.80
CA TRP A 63 5.46 -8.75 7.35
C TRP A 63 6.07 -9.45 8.58
N LEU A 64 7.35 -9.75 8.56
CA LEU A 64 8.06 -10.33 9.70
C LEU A 64 8.04 -9.39 10.91
N MET A 65 8.24 -8.09 10.69
CA MET A 65 8.18 -7.07 11.75
C MET A 65 6.75 -6.86 12.27
N GLN A 66 5.75 -6.88 11.41
CA GLN A 66 4.35 -6.72 11.81
C GLN A 66 3.89 -7.86 12.73
N ASN A 67 4.26 -9.10 12.39
CA ASN A 67 3.84 -10.28 13.13
C ASN A 67 4.77 -10.61 14.32
N GLY A 68 5.95 -10.01 14.39
CA GLY A 68 6.95 -10.34 15.39
C GLY A 68 7.56 -11.72 15.17
N GLU A 69 7.53 -12.22 13.92
CA GLU A 69 8.12 -13.52 13.58
C GLU A 69 9.60 -13.36 13.27
N PHE A 70 10.43 -14.11 14.01
CA PHE A 70 11.89 -14.10 13.88
C PHE A 70 12.57 -12.81 14.39
N VAL A 71 11.96 -11.65 14.16
CA VAL A 71 12.36 -10.35 14.71
C VAL A 71 11.29 -9.84 15.67
N GLY A 72 11.63 -8.96 16.60
CA GLY A 72 10.65 -8.35 17.48
C GLY A 72 9.56 -7.60 16.70
N LYS A 73 8.32 -7.59 17.22
CA LYS A 73 7.22 -6.84 16.62
C LYS A 73 7.56 -5.35 16.58
N ASP A 74 7.51 -4.75 15.39
CA ASP A 74 7.75 -3.33 15.14
C ASP A 74 6.82 -2.84 14.02
N LEU A 75 5.64 -2.32 14.37
CA LEU A 75 4.68 -1.81 13.41
C LEU A 75 5.19 -0.57 12.67
N LYS A 76 6.03 0.27 13.32
CA LYS A 76 6.65 1.44 12.67
C LYS A 76 7.68 1.03 11.63
N GLY A 77 8.44 -0.01 11.93
CA GLY A 77 9.38 -0.62 10.98
C GLY A 77 8.64 -1.26 9.81
N ALA A 78 7.61 -2.06 10.09
CA ALA A 78 6.77 -2.71 9.10
C ALA A 78 6.13 -1.67 8.15
N PHE A 79 5.55 -0.59 8.71
CA PHE A 79 4.96 0.50 7.94
C PHE A 79 5.94 1.10 6.93
N ARG A 80 7.19 1.40 7.33
CA ARG A 80 8.22 1.95 6.45
C ARG A 80 8.62 1.00 5.33
N TRP A 81 8.68 -0.30 5.62
CA TRP A 81 8.99 -1.30 4.60
C TRP A 81 7.84 -1.48 3.61
N TYR A 82 6.59 -1.49 4.08
CA TYR A 82 5.42 -1.54 3.21
C TYR A 82 5.29 -0.28 2.35
N GLU A 83 5.50 0.91 2.94
CA GLU A 83 5.54 2.18 2.23
C GLU A 83 6.53 2.13 1.06
N ARG A 84 7.78 1.72 1.34
CA ARG A 84 8.82 1.60 0.32
C ARG A 84 8.48 0.61 -0.80
N ALA A 85 7.88 -0.51 -0.47
CA ALA A 85 7.47 -1.52 -1.44
C ALA A 85 6.21 -1.10 -2.23
N ALA A 86 5.28 -0.40 -1.61
CA ALA A 86 4.09 0.15 -2.26
C ALA A 86 4.47 1.24 -3.27
N ASP A 87 5.41 2.12 -2.94
CA ASP A 87 5.94 3.15 -3.84
C ASP A 87 6.57 2.55 -5.11
N GLN A 88 7.01 1.30 -5.06
CA GLN A 88 7.51 0.55 -6.22
C GLN A 88 6.40 -0.20 -6.99
N GLY A 89 5.14 -0.03 -6.60
CA GLY A 89 4.00 -0.62 -7.28
C GLY A 89 3.70 -2.07 -6.90
N LEU A 90 4.14 -2.56 -5.74
CA LEU A 90 3.78 -3.90 -5.27
C LEU A 90 2.38 -3.90 -4.62
N PRO A 91 1.36 -4.57 -5.22
CA PRO A 91 -0.01 -4.53 -4.70
C PRO A 91 -0.15 -5.07 -3.28
N ALA A 92 0.57 -6.13 -2.94
CA ALA A 92 0.54 -6.70 -1.59
C ALA A 92 1.05 -5.71 -0.54
N ALA A 93 2.10 -4.96 -0.85
CA ALA A 93 2.62 -3.94 0.05
C ALA A 93 1.69 -2.74 0.16
N ALA A 94 1.06 -2.33 -0.95
CA ALA A 94 0.05 -1.27 -0.96
C ALA A 94 -1.14 -1.62 -0.06
N LEU A 95 -1.61 -2.87 -0.11
CA LEU A 95 -2.64 -3.39 0.77
C LEU A 95 -2.17 -3.35 2.24
N ASN A 96 -1.02 -3.91 2.55
CA ASN A 96 -0.48 -3.96 3.91
C ASN A 96 -0.24 -2.56 4.48
N TYR A 97 0.23 -1.61 3.66
CA TYR A 97 0.38 -0.20 4.02
C TYR A 97 -0.96 0.42 4.42
N MET A 98 -2.01 0.21 3.62
CA MET A 98 -3.36 0.72 3.94
C MET A 98 -3.95 0.07 5.17
N GLU A 99 -3.76 -1.24 5.36
CA GLU A 99 -4.23 -1.95 6.56
C GLU A 99 -3.65 -1.36 7.85
N LEU A 100 -2.34 -1.08 7.87
CA LEU A 100 -1.71 -0.45 9.04
C LEU A 100 -2.25 0.96 9.30
N ILE A 101 -2.53 1.75 8.26
CA ILE A 101 -3.12 3.08 8.43
C ILE A 101 -4.55 3.00 8.95
N LEU A 102 -5.34 2.07 8.41
CA LEU A 102 -6.75 1.96 8.78
C LEU A 102 -6.96 1.40 10.19
N HIS A 103 -6.07 0.54 10.66
CA HIS A 103 -6.25 -0.18 11.92
C HIS A 103 -5.28 0.21 13.03
N ASP A 104 -4.06 0.62 12.69
CA ASP A 104 -2.97 0.84 13.65
C ASP A 104 -2.32 2.23 13.51
N LYS A 105 -3.05 3.22 12.94
CA LYS A 105 -2.54 4.58 12.66
C LYS A 105 -1.80 5.20 13.84
N ASP A 106 -2.39 5.15 15.02
CA ASP A 106 -1.84 5.79 16.21
C ASP A 106 -0.51 5.16 16.63
N GLU A 107 -0.35 3.84 16.44
CA GLU A 107 0.90 3.15 16.72
C GLU A 107 1.97 3.48 15.67
N VAL A 108 1.61 3.53 14.38
CA VAL A 108 2.59 3.73 13.30
C VAL A 108 2.95 5.20 13.06
N LEU A 109 2.01 6.13 13.21
CA LEU A 109 2.18 7.54 12.89
C LEU A 109 2.09 8.45 14.13
N GLY A 110 1.45 8.02 15.23
CA GLY A 110 1.11 8.89 16.36
C GLY A 110 0.17 10.01 15.92
N ASP A 111 0.51 11.23 16.29
CA ASP A 111 -0.30 12.42 15.96
C ASP A 111 -0.15 12.90 14.50
N ARG A 112 0.73 12.28 13.71
CA ARG A 112 0.94 12.67 12.32
C ARG A 112 -0.19 12.16 11.43
N LEU A 113 -0.55 12.98 10.44
CA LEU A 113 -1.42 12.53 9.35
C LEU A 113 -0.60 11.76 8.31
N PRO A 114 -1.17 10.71 7.70
CA PRO A 114 -0.55 10.01 6.59
C PRO A 114 -0.53 10.90 5.33
N ASP A 115 0.34 10.56 4.40
CA ASP A 115 0.41 11.23 3.09
C ASP A 115 -0.83 10.86 2.24
N ARG A 116 -1.66 11.86 1.92
CA ARG A 116 -2.90 11.70 1.18
C ARG A 116 -2.69 11.10 -0.21
N GLU A 117 -1.71 11.62 -0.96
CA GLU A 117 -1.44 11.15 -2.32
C GLU A 117 -0.97 9.69 -2.32
N ARG A 118 -0.14 9.32 -1.34
CA ARG A 118 0.30 7.93 -1.17
C ARG A 118 -0.84 7.01 -0.79
N MET A 119 -1.74 7.43 0.12
CA MET A 119 -2.95 6.68 0.44
C MET A 119 -3.82 6.46 -0.80
N ALA A 120 -4.03 7.51 -1.59
CA ALA A 120 -4.80 7.42 -2.84
C ALA A 120 -4.20 6.39 -3.80
N LYS A 121 -2.90 6.48 -4.07
CA LYS A 121 -2.16 5.55 -4.95
C LYS A 121 -2.17 4.12 -4.42
N ALA A 122 -1.91 3.92 -3.13
CA ALA A 122 -1.88 2.59 -2.52
C ALA A 122 -3.28 1.95 -2.56
N SER A 123 -4.33 2.69 -2.21
CA SER A 123 -5.70 2.20 -2.27
C SER A 123 -6.12 1.85 -3.70
N ALA A 124 -5.79 2.69 -4.70
CA ALA A 124 -6.08 2.43 -6.10
C ALA A 124 -5.33 1.18 -6.61
N LEU A 125 -4.05 1.05 -6.28
CA LEU A 125 -3.24 -0.10 -6.68
C LEU A 125 -3.76 -1.41 -6.07
N ALA A 126 -4.02 -1.44 -4.77
CA ALA A 126 -4.53 -2.63 -4.10
C ALA A 126 -5.96 -2.97 -4.57
N GLY A 127 -6.85 -1.96 -4.66
CA GLY A 127 -8.24 -2.13 -5.08
C GLY A 127 -8.35 -2.68 -6.50
N THR A 128 -7.69 -2.05 -7.47
CA THR A 128 -7.69 -2.53 -8.86
C THR A 128 -7.04 -3.90 -9.02
N SER A 129 -5.99 -4.19 -8.25
CA SER A 129 -5.33 -5.50 -8.26
C SER A 129 -6.26 -6.60 -7.75
N MET A 130 -7.05 -6.35 -6.71
CA MET A 130 -8.07 -7.29 -6.20
C MET A 130 -9.23 -7.47 -7.18
N LEU A 131 -9.73 -6.40 -7.79
CA LEU A 131 -10.79 -6.49 -8.80
C LEU A 131 -10.38 -7.28 -10.04
N MET A 132 -9.09 -7.27 -10.38
CA MET A 132 -8.55 -8.00 -11.52
C MET A 132 -7.95 -9.37 -11.17
N GLY A 133 -7.78 -9.69 -9.90
CA GLY A 133 -7.06 -10.89 -9.45
C GLY A 133 -5.59 -10.89 -9.89
N ARG A 134 -4.95 -9.70 -9.97
CA ARG A 134 -3.57 -9.53 -10.43
C ARG A 134 -2.66 -9.09 -9.29
N GLY A 135 -1.78 -9.96 -8.85
CA GLY A 135 -0.86 -9.70 -7.75
C GLY A 135 -1.48 -9.80 -6.35
N LEU A 136 -2.81 -9.81 -6.28
CA LEU A 136 -3.64 -10.12 -5.10
C LEU A 136 -4.75 -11.09 -5.50
N PRO A 137 -5.25 -11.91 -4.56
CA PRO A 137 -6.45 -12.71 -4.80
C PRO A 137 -7.63 -11.83 -5.20
N TYR A 138 -8.48 -12.33 -6.10
CA TYR A 138 -9.72 -11.63 -6.47
C TYR A 138 -10.65 -11.51 -5.25
N ASP A 139 -11.05 -10.29 -4.95
CA ASP A 139 -12.04 -9.95 -3.93
C ASP A 139 -12.75 -8.66 -4.36
N SER A 140 -13.96 -8.80 -4.90
CA SER A 140 -14.72 -7.65 -5.42
C SER A 140 -15.09 -6.67 -4.30
N LYS A 141 -15.55 -7.17 -3.16
CA LYS A 141 -16.01 -6.32 -2.05
C LYS A 141 -14.87 -5.47 -1.49
N ARG A 142 -13.74 -6.09 -1.22
CA ARG A 142 -12.56 -5.38 -0.69
C ARG A 142 -11.92 -4.49 -1.75
N GLY A 143 -11.92 -4.95 -3.00
CA GLY A 143 -11.42 -4.15 -4.13
C GLY A 143 -12.23 -2.88 -4.36
N GLU A 144 -13.55 -2.96 -4.26
CA GLU A 144 -14.46 -1.81 -4.39
C GLU A 144 -14.34 -0.86 -3.18
N ASP A 145 -14.22 -1.37 -1.95
CA ASP A 145 -13.95 -0.55 -0.77
C ASP A 145 -12.67 0.28 -0.94
N LEU A 146 -11.58 -0.37 -1.34
CA LEU A 146 -10.31 0.32 -1.59
C LEU A 146 -10.38 1.31 -2.74
N LEU A 147 -11.15 1.01 -3.80
CA LEU A 147 -11.35 1.93 -4.91
C LEU A 147 -12.11 3.19 -4.49
N LEU A 148 -13.15 3.04 -3.68
CA LEU A 148 -13.86 4.19 -3.08
C LEU A 148 -12.94 5.03 -2.21
N ARG A 149 -12.11 4.41 -1.37
CA ARG A 149 -11.12 5.12 -0.55
C ARG A 149 -10.11 5.87 -1.41
N ALA A 150 -9.62 5.25 -2.48
CA ALA A 150 -8.72 5.92 -3.42
C ALA A 150 -9.34 7.20 -3.99
N ALA A 151 -10.61 7.10 -4.42
CA ALA A 151 -11.37 8.25 -4.94
C ALA A 151 -11.61 9.33 -3.87
N LEU A 152 -11.91 8.94 -2.62
CA LEU A 152 -12.04 9.86 -1.49
C LEU A 152 -10.71 10.52 -1.12
N PHE A 153 -9.58 9.84 -1.27
CA PHE A 153 -8.25 10.43 -1.10
C PHE A 153 -7.80 11.25 -2.31
N GLY A 154 -8.60 11.31 -3.39
CA GLY A 154 -8.37 12.18 -4.54
C GLY A 154 -7.69 11.52 -5.73
N ASP A 155 -7.73 10.19 -5.87
CA ASP A 155 -7.34 9.52 -7.11
C ASP A 155 -8.42 9.72 -8.18
N GLU A 156 -8.10 10.52 -9.20
CA GLU A 156 -9.03 10.88 -10.29
C GLU A 156 -9.48 9.67 -11.10
N LYS A 157 -8.57 8.72 -11.34
CA LYS A 157 -8.88 7.50 -12.11
C LYS A 157 -9.83 6.59 -11.33
N ALA A 158 -9.63 6.50 -10.01
CA ALA A 158 -10.54 5.78 -9.14
C ALA A 158 -11.93 6.45 -9.13
N ALA A 159 -11.99 7.77 -8.99
CA ALA A 159 -13.24 8.52 -9.03
C ALA A 159 -13.98 8.32 -10.37
N MET A 160 -13.27 8.39 -11.50
CA MET A 160 -13.82 8.11 -12.82
C MET A 160 -14.35 6.67 -12.92
N THR A 161 -13.61 5.71 -12.40
CA THR A 161 -14.00 4.29 -12.42
C THR A 161 -15.27 4.06 -11.59
N VAL A 162 -15.37 4.67 -10.41
CA VAL A 162 -16.57 4.59 -9.55
C VAL A 162 -17.77 5.22 -10.26
N ALA A 163 -17.61 6.40 -10.87
CA ALA A 163 -18.68 7.05 -11.63
C ALA A 163 -19.21 6.16 -12.76
N GLN A 164 -18.33 5.61 -13.59
CA GLN A 164 -18.69 4.73 -14.69
C GLN A 164 -19.37 3.43 -14.22
N GLN A 165 -18.90 2.88 -13.11
CA GLN A 165 -19.49 1.68 -12.53
C GLN A 165 -20.91 1.94 -12.02
N LEU A 166 -21.16 3.07 -11.37
CA LEU A 166 -22.50 3.48 -10.91
C LEU A 166 -23.45 3.79 -12.09
N GLU A 167 -22.97 4.33 -13.20
CA GLU A 167 -23.78 4.53 -14.41
C GLU A 167 -24.26 3.21 -15.01
N MET A 168 -23.36 2.21 -15.07
CA MET A 168 -23.68 0.90 -15.63
C MET A 168 -24.48 0.02 -14.65
N TYR A 169 -24.21 0.14 -13.36
CA TYR A 169 -24.75 -0.69 -12.30
C TYR A 169 -25.09 0.20 -11.09
N PRO A 170 -26.28 0.84 -11.07
CA PRO A 170 -26.64 1.80 -10.01
C PRO A 170 -26.60 1.26 -8.58
N ASP A 171 -26.75 -0.03 -8.41
CA ASP A 171 -26.69 -0.68 -7.08
C ASP A 171 -25.26 -1.08 -6.66
N SER A 172 -24.26 -0.82 -7.50
CA SER A 172 -22.86 -1.04 -7.12
C SER A 172 -22.52 -0.23 -5.87
N PHE A 173 -21.66 -0.81 -5.04
CA PHE A 173 -21.28 -0.22 -3.74
C PHE A 173 -22.37 -0.13 -2.66
N SER A 174 -23.66 -0.33 -2.99
CA SER A 174 -24.78 -0.23 -2.03
C SER A 174 -24.66 -1.18 -0.81
N TYR A 175 -23.90 -2.25 -0.94
CA TYR A 175 -23.63 -3.22 0.13
C TYR A 175 -22.42 -2.85 0.99
N LEU A 176 -21.70 -1.76 0.68
CA LEU A 176 -20.58 -1.26 1.47
C LEU A 176 -21.06 -0.30 2.54
N PRO A 177 -20.37 -0.22 3.68
CA PRO A 177 -20.69 0.71 4.75
C PRO A 177 -20.18 2.14 4.41
N LEU A 178 -20.85 2.81 3.47
CA LEU A 178 -20.38 4.07 2.87
C LEU A 178 -20.14 5.19 3.91
N GLU A 179 -21.03 5.31 4.91
CA GLU A 179 -20.86 6.28 6.00
C GLU A 179 -19.59 6.03 6.80
N GLU A 180 -19.30 4.76 7.11
CA GLU A 180 -18.10 4.37 7.85
C GLU A 180 -16.84 4.59 7.02
N ILE A 181 -16.85 4.24 5.73
CA ILE A 181 -15.75 4.46 4.80
C ILE A 181 -15.43 5.96 4.71
N ALA A 182 -16.44 6.81 4.53
CA ALA A 182 -16.26 8.26 4.47
C ALA A 182 -15.68 8.82 5.78
N ALA A 183 -16.24 8.41 6.93
CA ALA A 183 -15.76 8.85 8.23
C ALA A 183 -14.30 8.41 8.51
N GLN A 184 -13.95 7.19 8.16
CA GLN A 184 -12.58 6.68 8.29
C GLN A 184 -11.60 7.45 7.39
N CYS A 185 -12.00 7.76 6.15
CA CYS A 185 -11.17 8.55 5.24
C CYS A 185 -10.97 9.97 5.79
N ASP A 186 -12.02 10.63 6.26
CA ASP A 186 -11.95 11.98 6.81
C ASP A 186 -11.13 12.06 8.10
N ALA A 187 -11.11 11.01 8.92
CA ALA A 187 -10.26 10.92 10.10
C ALA A 187 -8.75 10.87 9.78
N LEU A 188 -8.41 10.53 8.55
CA LEU A 188 -7.03 10.46 8.04
C LEU A 188 -6.59 11.73 7.31
N LEU A 189 -7.48 12.71 7.12
CA LEU A 189 -7.23 13.94 6.37
C LEU A 189 -7.18 15.16 7.31
N ALA A 190 -6.44 16.19 6.88
CA ALA A 190 -6.51 17.48 7.50
C ALA A 190 -7.94 18.06 7.41
N PRO A 191 -8.39 18.89 8.36
CA PRO A 191 -9.78 19.40 8.39
C PRO A 191 -10.24 20.01 7.06
N GLU A 192 -9.34 20.77 6.40
CA GLU A 192 -9.60 21.42 5.11
C GLU A 192 -9.64 20.47 3.90
N GLU A 193 -9.17 19.25 4.07
CA GLU A 193 -9.14 18.22 3.02
C GLU A 193 -10.28 17.19 3.15
N ARG A 194 -11.08 17.30 4.20
CA ARG A 194 -12.17 16.34 4.48
C ARG A 194 -13.22 16.34 3.38
N ASN A 195 -13.74 15.16 3.14
CA ASN A 195 -14.72 14.93 2.08
C ASN A 195 -16.13 15.34 2.47
N VAL A 196 -16.50 15.07 3.73
CA VAL A 196 -17.83 15.38 4.25
C VAL A 196 -17.89 16.86 4.59
N PRO A 197 -18.79 17.66 3.93
CA PRO A 197 -18.95 19.07 4.24
C PRO A 197 -19.34 19.29 5.70
N GLU A 198 -18.87 20.39 6.28
CA GLU A 198 -19.22 20.74 7.66
C GLU A 198 -20.75 20.85 7.84
N GLY A 199 -21.28 20.13 8.82
CA GLY A 199 -22.72 20.12 9.12
C GLY A 199 -23.57 19.18 8.25
N MET A 200 -22.98 18.50 7.26
CA MET A 200 -23.71 17.49 6.48
C MET A 200 -23.82 16.18 7.27
N PRO A 201 -25.02 15.59 7.40
CA PRO A 201 -25.17 14.27 8.01
C PRO A 201 -24.43 13.19 7.22
N PRO A 202 -23.78 12.22 7.88
CA PRO A 202 -23.06 11.12 7.18
C PRO A 202 -23.92 10.34 6.17
N ALA A 203 -25.19 10.09 6.49
CA ALA A 203 -26.12 9.42 5.59
C ALA A 203 -26.37 10.21 4.30
N GLU A 204 -26.51 11.55 4.39
CA GLU A 204 -26.67 12.41 3.21
C GLU A 204 -25.42 12.41 2.33
N PHE A 205 -24.25 12.37 2.93
CA PHE A 205 -23.00 12.22 2.18
C PHE A 205 -22.88 10.83 1.51
N ALA A 206 -23.29 9.77 2.21
CA ALA A 206 -23.33 8.43 1.63
C ALA A 206 -24.27 8.35 0.40
N ASP A 207 -25.42 9.05 0.46
CA ASP A 207 -26.34 9.16 -0.69
C ASP A 207 -25.68 9.89 -1.87
N LEU A 208 -24.88 10.93 -1.61
CA LEU A 208 -24.09 11.60 -2.66
C LEU A 208 -23.06 10.67 -3.30
N MET A 209 -22.42 9.83 -2.51
CA MET A 209 -21.44 8.84 -3.02
C MET A 209 -22.08 7.82 -3.96
N MET A 210 -23.39 7.62 -3.91
CA MET A 210 -24.13 6.78 -4.87
C MET A 210 -24.49 7.50 -6.17
N SER A 211 -24.10 8.78 -6.33
CA SER A 211 -24.34 9.55 -7.55
C SER A 211 -23.12 9.56 -8.48
N PRO A 212 -23.22 9.11 -9.74
CA PRO A 212 -22.14 9.24 -10.72
C PRO A 212 -21.63 10.67 -10.86
N ALA A 213 -22.53 11.67 -10.84
CA ALA A 213 -22.17 13.08 -10.98
C ALA A 213 -21.22 13.58 -9.88
N PHE A 214 -21.37 13.09 -8.65
CA PHE A 214 -20.47 13.40 -7.54
C PHE A 214 -19.02 12.99 -7.85
N TRP A 215 -18.84 11.79 -8.42
CA TRP A 215 -17.52 11.26 -8.74
C TRP A 215 -16.92 11.88 -10.00
N TYR A 216 -17.73 12.20 -11.01
CA TYR A 216 -17.24 12.94 -12.19
C TYR A 216 -16.67 14.30 -11.81
N GLN A 217 -17.35 15.05 -10.92
CA GLN A 217 -16.79 16.31 -10.44
C GLN A 217 -15.44 16.13 -9.75
N ARG A 218 -15.26 15.06 -8.99
CA ARG A 218 -13.98 14.75 -8.32
C ARG A 218 -12.87 14.31 -9.27
N ALA A 219 -13.21 13.71 -10.39
CA ALA A 219 -12.27 13.33 -11.43
C ALA A 219 -11.79 14.52 -12.27
N GLU A 220 -12.57 15.59 -12.35
CA GLU A 220 -12.29 16.77 -13.20
C GLU A 220 -11.59 17.92 -12.43
N ILE A 221 -11.53 17.86 -11.09
CA ILE A 221 -10.95 18.95 -10.29
C ILE A 221 -9.44 18.75 -10.17
N LYS A 222 -8.73 19.15 -11.22
CA LYS A 222 -7.36 19.70 -11.17
C LYS A 222 -7.12 20.60 -12.38
N ASP A 223 -7.35 21.86 -12.14
CA ASP A 223 -6.62 22.94 -12.82
C ASP A 223 -5.64 23.60 -11.87
#